data_1d21444fd04735bb87d50e1c42ae3ce7
#
_entry.id   1d21444fd04735bb87d50e1c42ae3ce7
#
_cell.length_a   1.000
_cell.length_b   1.000
_cell.length_c   1.000
_cell.angle_alpha   90.00
_cell.angle_beta   90.00
_cell.angle_gamma   90.00
#
_symmetry.space_group_name_H-M   'P 1'
#
loop_
_entity.id
_entity.type
_entity.pdbx_description
1 polymer ?
#
loop_
_entity_poly.entity_id
_entity_poly.type
_entity_poly.pdbx_seq_one_letter_code
_entity_poly.pdbx_strand_id
1 'polypeptide(L)'
;MALTAFAARSKQRFLAGPGAAEQSSFVYVGNAAGDLDTIVSAITLAYVRNAEADPDGPLHVPVIPFVRSDFRLRQDASLLFTHCGFAIDGEGAPSDLLFWDEISDELAAAWRAARLGIVLTDHNSLTPAVGAALGDNVIGVVDHHQDEKRHLETCEGPHRNIDTAAGSACSLVVLEARETGSGTALDACVALLLLGTVAADCRGFDPAQRRFDWADVEAAAWLLARLGVEVPPAGPAAREAAAVDAAVPALRATELPPMAAVGRRRPPVSGEASDPDDKVEDRGRVLTPHGHTLALLGRQLLEARYDVSALSAADLMRLDYKQAASGGLSVGVAAIFAPLSDFVRRCGGAQGLAAVLAGVAAAKGVDLIVAMTASEAESDGGRKGVALMPAAGSATAPAAASALQAALQAVPAGLPEALATQPLFVSQRVASDGFGLGFACVEGAPAGSGLVTSLLAPQITRKTMLPTILHFLKQPPAAAL
;
A
#
# COMPACT_ATOMS: atom_id res chain seq x y z
N MET A 1 16.28 -18.67 -8.94
CA MET A 1 15.14 -17.85 -9.31
C MET A 1 15.65 -16.55 -9.90
N ALA A 2 15.18 -16.21 -11.11
CA ALA A 2 15.75 -15.06 -11.84
C ALA A 2 15.44 -13.72 -11.17
N LEU A 3 14.23 -13.58 -10.60
CA LEU A 3 13.81 -12.34 -9.95
C LEU A 3 14.62 -12.02 -8.68
N THR A 4 14.86 -12.98 -7.79
CA THR A 4 15.66 -12.77 -6.57
C THR A 4 17.11 -12.44 -6.90
N ALA A 5 17.70 -13.13 -7.89
CA ALA A 5 19.03 -12.83 -8.37
C ALA A 5 19.13 -11.44 -9.04
N PHE A 6 18.08 -11.01 -9.75
CA PHE A 6 17.98 -9.66 -10.28
C PHE A 6 17.91 -8.63 -9.15
N ALA A 7 17.00 -8.81 -8.19
CA ALA A 7 16.84 -7.89 -7.07
C ALA A 7 18.14 -7.72 -6.26
N ALA A 8 18.83 -8.84 -5.95
CA ALA A 8 20.12 -8.81 -5.25
C ALA A 8 21.20 -8.05 -6.03
N ARG A 9 21.32 -8.32 -7.34
CA ARG A 9 22.31 -7.62 -8.19
C ARG A 9 22.02 -6.15 -8.33
N SER A 10 20.77 -5.77 -8.57
CA SER A 10 20.37 -4.36 -8.71
C SER A 10 20.58 -3.58 -7.41
N LYS A 11 20.23 -4.18 -6.26
CA LYS A 11 20.55 -3.65 -4.94
C LYS A 11 22.05 -3.42 -4.75
N GLN A 12 22.87 -4.44 -5.00
CA GLN A 12 24.32 -4.34 -4.85
C GLN A 12 24.93 -3.25 -5.73
N ARG A 13 24.51 -3.17 -7.00
CA ARG A 13 24.99 -2.12 -7.92
C ARG A 13 24.56 -0.74 -7.47
N PHE A 14 23.32 -0.58 -7.03
CA PHE A 14 22.83 0.71 -6.54
C PHE A 14 23.61 1.18 -5.30
N LEU A 15 23.85 0.29 -4.34
CA LEU A 15 24.58 0.61 -3.11
C LEU A 15 26.07 0.92 -3.37
N ALA A 16 26.63 0.44 -4.47
CA ALA A 16 27.98 0.81 -4.89
C ALA A 16 28.10 2.27 -5.42
N GLY A 17 26.95 2.93 -5.67
CA GLY A 17 26.90 4.28 -6.21
C GLY A 17 27.04 4.36 -7.72
N PRO A 18 26.81 5.55 -8.31
CA PRO A 18 26.88 5.73 -9.76
C PRO A 18 28.32 5.57 -10.26
N GLY A 19 28.51 4.65 -11.21
CA GLY A 19 29.79 4.46 -11.89
C GLY A 19 30.06 5.55 -12.94
N ALA A 20 31.34 5.78 -13.27
CA ALA A 20 31.74 6.78 -14.27
C ALA A 20 31.20 6.51 -15.68
N ALA A 21 30.79 5.29 -15.99
CA ALA A 21 30.25 4.85 -17.28
C ALA A 21 28.72 4.66 -17.28
N GLU A 22 28.03 4.81 -16.16
CA GLU A 22 26.57 4.63 -16.08
C GLU A 22 25.85 5.82 -16.68
N GLN A 23 25.50 5.72 -17.97
CA GLN A 23 24.85 6.80 -18.71
C GLN A 23 23.34 6.95 -18.38
N SER A 24 22.71 5.92 -17.81
CA SER A 24 21.30 5.94 -17.44
C SER A 24 21.04 4.89 -16.35
N SER A 25 20.36 5.29 -15.30
CA SER A 25 19.92 4.39 -14.24
C SER A 25 18.51 4.76 -13.83
N PHE A 26 17.72 3.78 -13.46
CA PHE A 26 16.31 3.95 -13.19
C PHE A 26 15.94 3.33 -11.84
N VAL A 27 15.27 4.12 -11.00
CA VAL A 27 14.65 3.66 -9.75
C VAL A 27 13.16 3.50 -9.96
N TYR A 28 12.64 2.37 -9.51
CA TYR A 28 11.20 2.06 -9.49
C TYR A 28 10.72 2.14 -8.06
N VAL A 29 9.82 3.06 -7.79
CA VAL A 29 9.35 3.33 -6.45
C VAL A 29 7.84 3.43 -6.41
N GLY A 30 7.23 2.73 -5.47
CA GLY A 30 5.79 2.77 -5.25
C GLY A 30 5.37 3.85 -4.25
N ASN A 31 4.10 3.87 -3.89
CA ASN A 31 3.56 4.86 -2.97
C ASN A 31 4.02 4.63 -1.51
N ALA A 32 3.92 5.69 -0.68
CA ALA A 32 4.41 5.65 0.70
C ALA A 32 3.65 4.68 1.64
N ALA A 33 2.45 4.22 1.26
CA ALA A 33 1.73 3.21 2.04
C ALA A 33 2.42 1.84 1.96
N GLY A 34 3.07 1.56 0.82
CA GLY A 34 3.85 0.35 0.65
C GLY A 34 3.04 -0.93 0.80
N ASP A 35 1.83 -0.98 0.25
CA ASP A 35 1.02 -2.19 0.22
C ASP A 35 1.55 -3.21 -0.80
N LEU A 36 0.89 -4.34 -0.91
CA LEU A 36 1.34 -5.44 -1.76
C LEU A 36 1.46 -5.02 -3.24
N ASP A 37 0.50 -4.24 -3.76
CA ASP A 37 0.52 -3.74 -5.13
C ASP A 37 1.70 -2.79 -5.38
N THR A 38 1.91 -1.85 -4.46
CA THR A 38 3.08 -0.95 -4.45
C THR A 38 4.41 -1.71 -4.55
N ILE A 39 4.59 -2.74 -3.70
CA ILE A 39 5.83 -3.49 -3.63
C ILE A 39 6.03 -4.32 -4.90
N VAL A 40 5.01 -5.08 -5.28
CA VAL A 40 5.12 -6.06 -6.37
C VAL A 40 5.20 -5.36 -7.72
N SER A 41 4.43 -4.30 -7.96
CA SER A 41 4.49 -3.54 -9.22
C SER A 41 5.88 -2.92 -9.45
N ALA A 42 6.49 -2.33 -8.41
CA ALA A 42 7.83 -1.75 -8.51
C ALA A 42 8.90 -2.81 -8.87
N ILE A 43 8.89 -3.94 -8.16
CA ILE A 43 9.88 -5.01 -8.36
C ILE A 43 9.72 -5.66 -9.74
N THR A 44 8.49 -5.97 -10.12
CA THR A 44 8.22 -6.71 -11.35
C THR A 44 8.35 -5.84 -12.59
N LEU A 45 7.98 -4.54 -12.54
CA LEU A 45 8.21 -3.61 -13.63
C LEU A 45 9.71 -3.37 -13.87
N ALA A 46 10.49 -3.18 -12.79
CA ALA A 46 11.93 -3.07 -12.89
C ALA A 46 12.55 -4.33 -13.52
N TYR A 47 12.08 -5.51 -13.13
CA TYR A 47 12.54 -6.79 -13.65
C TYR A 47 12.21 -6.97 -15.14
N VAL A 48 10.97 -6.65 -15.54
CA VAL A 48 10.50 -6.72 -16.93
C VAL A 48 11.33 -5.83 -17.82
N ARG A 49 11.50 -4.56 -17.47
CA ARG A 49 12.26 -3.59 -18.26
C ARG A 49 13.77 -3.87 -18.27
N ASN A 50 14.30 -4.48 -17.20
CA ASN A 50 15.68 -4.97 -17.22
C ASN A 50 15.87 -6.15 -18.18
N ALA A 51 14.85 -7.01 -18.37
CA ALA A 51 14.93 -8.12 -19.31
C ALA A 51 14.94 -7.65 -20.79
N GLU A 52 14.42 -6.46 -21.06
CA GLU A 52 14.45 -5.79 -22.37
C GLU A 52 15.79 -5.07 -22.64
N ALA A 53 16.54 -4.76 -21.57
CA ALA A 53 17.77 -4.00 -21.65
C ALA A 53 18.95 -4.88 -22.08
N ASP A 54 19.96 -4.24 -22.72
CA ASP A 54 21.27 -4.85 -22.93
C ASP A 54 21.88 -5.24 -21.57
N PRO A 55 22.59 -6.39 -21.43
CA PRO A 55 23.30 -6.76 -20.21
C PRO A 55 24.22 -5.67 -19.64
N ASP A 56 24.81 -4.87 -20.51
CA ASP A 56 25.65 -3.71 -20.17
C ASP A 56 24.85 -2.38 -20.17
N GLY A 57 23.53 -2.46 -20.29
CA GLY A 57 22.61 -1.35 -20.36
C GLY A 57 22.32 -0.68 -19.01
N PRO A 58 21.28 0.17 -18.98
CA PRO A 58 20.93 0.93 -17.80
C PRO A 58 20.60 0.03 -16.60
N LEU A 59 20.92 0.54 -15.41
CA LEU A 59 20.58 -0.13 -14.16
C LEU A 59 19.10 0.11 -13.83
N HIS A 60 18.35 -0.96 -13.62
CA HIS A 60 16.95 -0.92 -13.15
C HIS A 60 16.87 -1.39 -11.69
N VAL A 61 16.43 -0.52 -10.78
CA VAL A 61 16.46 -0.79 -9.33
C VAL A 61 15.07 -0.59 -8.71
N PRO A 62 14.43 -1.64 -8.20
CA PRO A 62 13.26 -1.47 -7.37
C PRO A 62 13.67 -1.02 -5.96
N VAL A 63 13.01 0.02 -5.44
CA VAL A 63 13.22 0.53 -4.08
C VAL A 63 11.91 0.44 -3.31
N ILE A 64 11.95 -0.23 -2.16
CA ILE A 64 10.81 -0.34 -1.25
C ILE A 64 10.72 0.96 -0.44
N PRO A 65 9.57 1.69 -0.49
CA PRO A 65 9.47 3.09 -0.04
C PRO A 65 9.34 3.27 1.49
N PHE A 66 9.74 2.27 2.27
CA PHE A 66 9.69 2.30 3.74
C PHE A 66 10.89 1.57 4.35
N VAL A 67 11.03 1.66 5.67
CA VAL A 67 12.12 1.02 6.41
C VAL A 67 11.98 -0.50 6.43
N ARG A 68 13.11 -1.21 6.33
CA ARG A 68 13.17 -2.68 6.25
C ARG A 68 12.34 -3.36 7.33
N SER A 69 12.46 -2.94 8.58
CA SER A 69 11.75 -3.51 9.72
C SER A 69 10.21 -3.39 9.64
N ASP A 70 9.68 -2.52 8.76
CA ASP A 70 8.24 -2.37 8.55
C ASP A 70 7.67 -3.36 7.53
N PHE A 71 8.50 -4.15 6.84
CA PHE A 71 8.01 -5.18 5.92
C PHE A 71 7.17 -6.24 6.66
N ARG A 72 7.58 -6.61 7.88
CA ARG A 72 6.84 -7.55 8.74
C ARG A 72 5.41 -7.12 9.06
N LEU A 73 5.09 -5.83 8.93
CA LEU A 73 3.74 -5.32 9.15
C LEU A 73 2.78 -5.72 8.03
N ARG A 74 3.30 -6.09 6.87
CA ARG A 74 2.54 -6.46 5.66
C ARG A 74 2.49 -7.97 5.55
N GLN A 75 1.59 -8.58 6.33
CA GLN A 75 1.47 -10.03 6.44
C GLN A 75 1.14 -10.71 5.11
N ASP A 76 0.36 -10.07 4.25
CA ASP A 76 0.07 -10.52 2.89
C ASP A 76 1.34 -10.58 2.02
N ALA A 77 2.18 -9.54 2.08
CA ALA A 77 3.45 -9.50 1.37
C ALA A 77 4.41 -10.58 1.92
N SER A 78 4.58 -10.65 3.25
CA SER A 78 5.41 -11.68 3.88
C SER A 78 5.00 -13.10 3.47
N LEU A 79 3.70 -13.37 3.46
CA LEU A 79 3.13 -14.65 3.07
C LEU A 79 3.42 -14.96 1.59
N LEU A 80 3.14 -14.02 0.68
CA LEU A 80 3.31 -14.24 -0.76
C LEU A 80 4.78 -14.34 -1.16
N PHE A 81 5.64 -13.47 -0.63
CA PHE A 81 7.08 -13.50 -0.92
C PHE A 81 7.75 -14.79 -0.41
N THR A 82 7.37 -15.26 0.77
CA THR A 82 7.83 -16.57 1.29
C THR A 82 7.44 -17.70 0.34
N HIS A 83 6.22 -17.70 -0.18
CA HIS A 83 5.74 -18.70 -1.14
C HIS A 83 6.46 -18.62 -2.48
N CYS A 84 6.81 -17.43 -2.93
CA CYS A 84 7.62 -17.22 -4.12
C CYS A 84 9.11 -17.47 -3.89
N GLY A 85 9.50 -17.96 -2.72
CA GLY A 85 10.86 -18.43 -2.43
C GLY A 85 11.87 -17.30 -2.18
N PHE A 86 11.43 -16.12 -1.78
CA PHE A 86 12.34 -15.11 -1.26
C PHE A 86 12.88 -15.52 0.10
N ALA A 87 14.19 -15.28 0.32
CA ALA A 87 14.80 -15.48 1.62
C ALA A 87 14.38 -14.33 2.56
N ILE A 88 13.65 -14.68 3.61
CA ILE A 88 13.22 -13.72 4.64
C ILE A 88 14.29 -13.71 5.73
N ASP A 89 14.77 -12.53 6.09
CA ASP A 89 15.79 -12.30 7.12
C ASP A 89 15.21 -12.33 8.55
N GLY A 90 16.09 -12.07 9.54
CA GLY A 90 15.69 -12.01 10.95
C GLY A 90 14.75 -10.86 11.32
N GLU A 91 14.61 -9.85 10.45
CA GLU A 91 13.67 -8.73 10.61
C GLU A 91 12.32 -8.99 9.92
N GLY A 92 12.17 -10.14 9.27
CA GLY A 92 10.95 -10.53 8.57
C GLY A 92 10.82 -9.92 7.17
N ALA A 93 11.92 -9.46 6.58
CA ALA A 93 11.96 -8.82 5.26
C ALA A 93 12.77 -9.64 4.23
N PRO A 94 12.45 -9.57 2.92
CA PRO A 94 13.28 -10.18 1.90
C PRO A 94 14.68 -9.54 1.86
N SER A 95 15.72 -10.36 2.00
CA SER A 95 17.13 -9.92 2.05
C SER A 95 17.59 -9.27 0.75
N ASP A 96 17.04 -9.73 -0.37
CA ASP A 96 17.46 -9.32 -1.72
C ASP A 96 16.89 -7.97 -2.16
N LEU A 97 15.89 -7.42 -1.44
CA LEU A 97 15.27 -6.15 -1.77
C LEU A 97 16.02 -4.96 -1.16
N LEU A 98 16.05 -3.85 -1.89
CA LEU A 98 16.55 -2.57 -1.42
C LEU A 98 15.43 -1.79 -0.72
N PHE A 99 15.65 -1.41 0.53
CA PHE A 99 14.71 -0.61 1.32
C PHE A 99 15.19 0.83 1.46
N TRP A 100 14.25 1.74 1.74
CA TRP A 100 14.53 3.17 1.81
C TRP A 100 15.59 3.54 2.83
N ASP A 101 15.59 2.90 3.99
CA ASP A 101 16.54 3.13 5.08
C ASP A 101 17.95 2.57 4.83
N GLU A 102 18.16 1.84 3.75
CA GLU A 102 19.48 1.39 3.31
C GLU A 102 20.18 2.42 2.40
N ILE A 103 19.50 3.51 2.03
CA ILE A 103 20.02 4.56 1.16
C ILE A 103 20.49 5.73 2.02
N SER A 104 21.82 5.90 2.17
CA SER A 104 22.37 7.03 2.91
C SER A 104 22.16 8.35 2.16
N ASP A 105 22.21 9.47 2.88
CA ASP A 105 22.07 10.81 2.29
C ASP A 105 23.16 11.09 1.25
N GLU A 106 24.39 10.59 1.48
CA GLU A 106 25.51 10.74 0.54
C GLU A 106 25.25 9.94 -0.75
N LEU A 107 24.75 8.70 -0.63
CA LEU A 107 24.42 7.88 -1.77
C LEU A 107 23.26 8.47 -2.57
N ALA A 108 22.23 8.94 -1.90
CA ALA A 108 21.10 9.62 -2.53
C ALA A 108 21.55 10.88 -3.28
N ALA A 109 22.43 11.70 -2.68
CA ALA A 109 23.00 12.89 -3.30
C ALA A 109 23.83 12.53 -4.55
N ALA A 110 24.62 11.44 -4.50
CA ALA A 110 25.39 10.96 -5.64
C ALA A 110 24.49 10.54 -6.81
N TRP A 111 23.43 9.77 -6.56
CA TRP A 111 22.47 9.36 -7.57
C TRP A 111 21.67 10.54 -8.13
N ARG A 112 21.29 11.51 -7.31
CA ARG A 112 20.65 12.75 -7.76
C ARG A 112 21.57 13.54 -8.68
N ALA A 113 22.85 13.66 -8.35
CA ALA A 113 23.84 14.32 -9.21
C ALA A 113 24.02 13.60 -10.57
N ALA A 114 23.91 12.28 -10.57
CA ALA A 114 23.93 11.46 -11.78
C ALA A 114 22.61 11.53 -12.59
N ARG A 115 21.60 12.32 -12.15
CA ARG A 115 20.30 12.48 -12.82
C ARG A 115 19.55 11.15 -13.00
N LEU A 116 19.49 10.37 -11.93
CA LEU A 116 18.73 9.12 -11.88
C LEU A 116 17.30 9.31 -12.41
N GLY A 117 16.83 8.43 -13.29
CA GLY A 117 15.44 8.40 -13.73
C GLY A 117 14.53 7.75 -12.66
N ILE A 118 13.37 8.33 -12.42
CA ILE A 118 12.39 7.81 -11.45
C ILE A 118 11.18 7.30 -12.20
N VAL A 119 10.79 6.07 -11.94
CA VAL A 119 9.55 5.44 -12.40
C VAL A 119 8.63 5.24 -11.22
N LEU A 120 7.45 5.85 -11.29
CA LEU A 120 6.43 5.75 -10.25
C LEU A 120 5.50 4.55 -10.55
N THR A 121 5.24 3.72 -9.54
CA THR A 121 4.28 2.62 -9.63
C THR A 121 3.23 2.73 -8.53
N ASP A 122 1.99 2.43 -8.85
CA ASP A 122 0.85 2.50 -7.92
C ASP A 122 0.64 3.91 -7.31
N HIS A 123 1.16 4.92 -7.96
CA HIS A 123 0.88 6.35 -7.75
C HIS A 123 1.45 7.17 -8.92
N ASN A 124 0.98 8.41 -9.09
CA ASN A 124 1.37 9.27 -10.21
C ASN A 124 1.85 10.66 -9.79
N SER A 125 2.19 10.83 -8.53
CA SER A 125 2.72 12.08 -7.97
C SER A 125 3.92 11.77 -7.07
N LEU A 126 5.09 12.29 -7.44
CA LEU A 126 6.34 12.06 -6.70
C LEU A 126 6.20 12.51 -5.24
N THR A 127 6.53 11.63 -4.31
CA THR A 127 6.47 11.97 -2.88
C THR A 127 7.58 12.97 -2.52
N PRO A 128 7.32 13.92 -1.60
CA PRO A 128 8.33 14.92 -1.21
C PRO A 128 9.64 14.29 -0.71
N ALA A 129 9.57 13.17 0.01
CA ALA A 129 10.75 12.48 0.54
C ALA A 129 11.65 11.94 -0.58
N VAL A 130 11.05 11.26 -1.59
CA VAL A 130 11.79 10.74 -2.73
C VAL A 130 12.38 11.88 -3.58
N GLY A 131 11.58 12.93 -3.83
CA GLY A 131 12.05 14.09 -4.59
C GLY A 131 13.21 14.83 -3.92
N ALA A 132 13.14 15.01 -2.60
CA ALA A 132 14.23 15.64 -1.84
C ALA A 132 15.52 14.80 -1.87
N ALA A 133 15.44 13.49 -1.80
CA ALA A 133 16.57 12.60 -1.78
C ALA A 133 17.15 12.33 -3.19
N LEU A 134 16.33 11.88 -4.13
CA LEU A 134 16.78 11.37 -5.44
C LEU A 134 16.56 12.35 -6.60
N GLY A 135 15.88 13.48 -6.37
CA GLY A 135 15.55 14.46 -7.41
C GLY A 135 14.14 14.28 -7.98
N ASP A 136 13.81 15.05 -9.00
CA ASP A 136 12.48 15.18 -9.58
C ASP A 136 12.36 14.64 -11.02
N ASN A 137 13.37 13.91 -11.49
CA ASN A 137 13.44 13.38 -12.85
C ASN A 137 12.52 12.16 -13.04
N VAL A 138 11.21 12.37 -12.96
CA VAL A 138 10.21 11.32 -13.20
C VAL A 138 10.10 11.09 -14.71
N ILE A 139 10.36 9.86 -15.14
CA ILE A 139 10.41 9.45 -16.55
C ILE A 139 9.40 8.36 -16.90
N GLY A 140 8.69 7.84 -15.92
CA GLY A 140 7.69 6.80 -16.12
C GLY A 140 6.66 6.76 -15.00
N VAL A 141 5.42 6.38 -15.35
CA VAL A 141 4.31 6.17 -14.41
C VAL A 141 3.50 4.95 -14.86
N VAL A 142 3.26 4.01 -13.93
CA VAL A 142 2.29 2.93 -14.11
C VAL A 142 1.37 2.92 -12.89
N ASP A 143 0.11 3.29 -13.05
CA ASP A 143 -0.78 3.56 -11.93
C ASP A 143 -2.25 3.26 -12.27
N HIS A 144 -3.04 2.96 -11.26
CA HIS A 144 -4.49 2.78 -11.36
C HIS A 144 -5.30 3.78 -10.51
N HIS A 145 -4.64 4.78 -9.94
CA HIS A 145 -5.29 5.86 -9.19
C HIS A 145 -5.71 7.00 -10.11
N GLN A 146 -6.55 7.90 -9.57
CA GLN A 146 -6.92 9.13 -10.27
C GLN A 146 -5.68 9.90 -10.71
N ASP A 147 -5.62 10.29 -11.98
CA ASP A 147 -4.50 11.04 -12.53
C ASP A 147 -4.43 12.46 -11.95
N GLU A 148 -3.37 12.75 -11.20
CA GLU A 148 -3.09 14.08 -10.64
C GLU A 148 -2.50 15.05 -11.66
N LYS A 149 -2.25 14.59 -12.89
CA LYS A 149 -1.68 15.37 -14.00
C LYS A 149 -0.32 16.01 -13.66
N ARG A 150 0.48 15.27 -12.89
CA ARG A 150 1.86 15.63 -12.56
C ARG A 150 2.84 15.03 -13.59
N HIS A 151 4.01 15.61 -13.68
CA HIS A 151 5.13 15.11 -14.50
C HIS A 151 4.83 14.98 -16.01
N LEU A 152 3.89 15.77 -16.54
CA LEU A 152 3.52 15.72 -17.96
C LEU A 152 4.65 16.16 -18.89
N GLU A 153 5.56 17.02 -18.42
CA GLU A 153 6.68 17.54 -19.22
C GLU A 153 7.81 16.51 -19.39
N THR A 154 7.92 15.53 -18.49
CA THR A 154 9.00 14.55 -18.48
C THR A 154 8.53 13.12 -18.74
N CYS A 155 7.23 12.86 -18.60
CA CYS A 155 6.64 11.54 -18.72
C CYS A 155 5.36 11.60 -19.56
N GLU A 156 5.50 11.43 -20.89
CA GLU A 156 4.41 11.44 -21.87
C GLU A 156 4.35 10.12 -22.67
N GLY A 157 3.23 9.93 -23.35
CA GLY A 157 3.02 8.81 -24.27
C GLY A 157 3.12 7.44 -23.57
N PRO A 158 3.87 6.49 -24.13
CA PRO A 158 3.92 5.12 -23.64
C PRO A 158 4.56 4.97 -22.25
N HIS A 159 5.27 6.01 -21.78
CA HIS A 159 5.87 6.01 -20.45
C HIS A 159 4.89 6.38 -19.33
N ARG A 160 3.67 6.78 -19.69
CA ARG A 160 2.60 7.14 -18.76
C ARG A 160 1.40 6.24 -18.99
N ASN A 161 1.31 5.18 -18.21
CA ASN A 161 0.23 4.21 -18.24
C ASN A 161 -0.62 4.35 -16.98
N ILE A 162 -1.76 5.05 -17.10
CA ILE A 162 -2.70 5.24 -15.98
C ILE A 162 -4.08 4.76 -16.44
N ASP A 163 -4.57 3.71 -15.76
CA ASP A 163 -5.92 3.18 -15.98
C ASP A 163 -6.69 3.06 -14.67
N THR A 164 -7.61 3.99 -14.46
CA THR A 164 -8.41 4.08 -13.22
C THR A 164 -9.49 3.01 -13.10
N ALA A 165 -9.74 2.24 -14.17
CA ALA A 165 -10.65 1.11 -14.15
C ALA A 165 -9.99 -0.17 -13.63
N ALA A 166 -8.66 -0.29 -13.77
CA ALA A 166 -7.91 -1.42 -13.25
C ALA A 166 -8.01 -1.50 -11.71
N GLY A 167 -8.12 -2.70 -11.19
CA GLY A 167 -8.16 -2.98 -9.76
C GLY A 167 -6.78 -2.98 -9.11
N SER A 168 -5.70 -3.20 -9.89
CA SER A 168 -4.32 -3.32 -9.43
C SER A 168 -3.34 -2.76 -10.48
N ALA A 169 -2.31 -2.02 -10.05
CA ALA A 169 -1.22 -1.58 -10.92
C ALA A 169 -0.42 -2.77 -11.47
N CYS A 170 -0.37 -3.90 -10.75
CA CYS A 170 0.24 -5.13 -11.22
C CYS A 170 -0.42 -5.66 -12.51
N SER A 171 -1.73 -5.44 -12.71
CA SER A 171 -2.40 -5.80 -13.97
C SER A 171 -1.82 -5.04 -15.15
N LEU A 172 -1.53 -3.76 -14.98
CA LEU A 172 -0.92 -2.92 -16.02
C LEU A 172 0.53 -3.34 -16.32
N VAL A 173 1.29 -3.73 -15.30
CA VAL A 173 2.64 -4.31 -15.47
C VAL A 173 2.59 -5.60 -16.31
N VAL A 174 1.62 -6.46 -16.07
CA VAL A 174 1.43 -7.70 -16.85
C VAL A 174 1.12 -7.40 -18.32
N LEU A 175 0.21 -6.45 -18.57
CA LEU A 175 -0.17 -6.07 -19.92
C LEU A 175 1.02 -5.44 -20.66
N GLU A 176 1.82 -4.58 -20.02
CA GLU A 176 3.07 -4.03 -20.59
C GLU A 176 4.04 -5.15 -20.95
N ALA A 177 4.30 -6.09 -20.03
CA ALA A 177 5.20 -7.21 -20.28
C ALA A 177 4.76 -8.09 -21.45
N ARG A 178 3.46 -8.26 -21.64
CA ARG A 178 2.89 -9.00 -22.78
C ARG A 178 3.07 -8.24 -24.10
N GLU A 179 2.78 -6.95 -24.10
CA GLU A 179 2.83 -6.11 -25.30
C GLU A 179 4.26 -5.92 -25.81
N THR A 180 5.23 -5.76 -24.91
CA THR A 180 6.64 -5.60 -25.26
C THR A 180 7.33 -6.93 -25.60
N GLY A 181 6.69 -8.07 -25.32
CA GLY A 181 7.27 -9.40 -25.51
C GLY A 181 8.21 -9.84 -24.38
N SER A 182 8.47 -8.99 -23.40
CA SER A 182 9.28 -9.31 -22.22
C SER A 182 8.60 -10.29 -21.25
N GLY A 183 7.34 -10.60 -21.50
CA GLY A 183 6.59 -11.59 -20.76
C GLY A 183 7.24 -12.98 -20.70
N THR A 184 8.18 -13.30 -21.59
CA THR A 184 9.00 -14.53 -21.50
C THR A 184 9.89 -14.57 -20.26
N ALA A 185 10.24 -13.41 -19.69
CA ALA A 185 11.02 -13.32 -18.45
C ALA A 185 10.20 -13.68 -17.20
N LEU A 186 8.86 -13.68 -17.30
CA LEU A 186 7.98 -14.00 -16.18
C LEU A 186 7.96 -15.53 -15.95
N ASP A 187 8.86 -16.02 -15.11
CA ASP A 187 8.85 -17.40 -14.64
C ASP A 187 7.65 -17.64 -13.69
N ALA A 188 7.42 -18.89 -13.29
CA ALA A 188 6.30 -19.27 -12.44
C ALA A 188 6.28 -18.51 -11.10
N CYS A 189 7.44 -18.14 -10.56
CA CYS A 189 7.54 -17.39 -9.33
C CYS A 189 7.02 -15.93 -9.54
N VAL A 190 7.47 -15.26 -10.60
CA VAL A 190 7.01 -13.90 -10.94
C VAL A 190 5.53 -13.91 -11.29
N ALA A 191 5.09 -14.90 -12.07
CA ALA A 191 3.68 -15.05 -12.43
C ALA A 191 2.79 -15.22 -11.19
N LEU A 192 3.24 -16.01 -10.20
CA LEU A 192 2.50 -16.20 -8.96
C LEU A 192 2.48 -14.94 -8.09
N LEU A 193 3.60 -14.22 -8.01
CA LEU A 193 3.71 -12.98 -7.25
C LEU A 193 2.72 -11.92 -7.79
N LEU A 194 2.70 -11.74 -9.11
CA LEU A 194 1.76 -10.83 -9.79
C LEU A 194 0.31 -11.30 -9.63
N LEU A 195 0.04 -12.59 -9.86
CA LEU A 195 -1.31 -13.15 -9.79
C LEU A 195 -1.90 -13.04 -8.37
N GLY A 196 -1.08 -13.31 -7.34
CA GLY A 196 -1.51 -13.16 -5.95
C GLY A 196 -1.88 -11.72 -5.61
N THR A 197 -1.07 -10.76 -6.08
CA THR A 197 -1.33 -9.34 -5.87
C THR A 197 -2.62 -8.90 -6.56
N VAL A 198 -2.77 -9.20 -7.85
CA VAL A 198 -4.01 -8.90 -8.60
C VAL A 198 -5.22 -9.55 -7.95
N ALA A 199 -5.12 -10.81 -7.53
CA ALA A 199 -6.22 -11.50 -6.86
C ALA A 199 -6.61 -10.85 -5.52
N ALA A 200 -5.61 -10.37 -4.74
CA ALA A 200 -5.88 -9.67 -3.48
C ALA A 200 -6.58 -8.33 -3.70
N ASP A 201 -6.10 -7.50 -4.62
CA ASP A 201 -6.66 -6.17 -4.87
C ASP A 201 -8.04 -6.24 -5.54
N CYS A 202 -8.23 -7.19 -6.44
CA CYS A 202 -9.51 -7.49 -7.07
C CYS A 202 -10.47 -8.29 -6.17
N ARG A 203 -10.16 -8.46 -4.86
CA ARG A 203 -11.01 -9.18 -3.90
C ARG A 203 -11.37 -10.60 -4.34
N GLY A 204 -10.41 -11.34 -4.93
CA GLY A 204 -10.63 -12.65 -5.51
C GLY A 204 -11.64 -12.61 -6.68
N PHE A 205 -11.70 -11.49 -7.37
CA PHE A 205 -12.66 -11.22 -8.46
C PHE A 205 -14.11 -11.35 -8.02
N ASP A 206 -14.46 -10.95 -6.80
CA ASP A 206 -15.82 -11.04 -6.29
C ASP A 206 -16.75 -10.05 -7.02
N PRO A 207 -17.77 -10.54 -7.77
CA PRO A 207 -18.68 -9.68 -8.52
C PRO A 207 -19.48 -8.73 -7.63
N ALA A 208 -19.72 -9.10 -6.37
CA ALA A 208 -20.44 -8.25 -5.41
C ALA A 208 -19.64 -7.00 -5.02
N GLN A 209 -18.31 -7.08 -5.05
CA GLN A 209 -17.45 -5.97 -4.69
C GLN A 209 -16.98 -5.15 -5.90
N ARG A 210 -17.01 -5.72 -7.09
CA ARG A 210 -16.67 -5.09 -8.38
C ARG A 210 -15.40 -4.21 -8.32
N ARG A 211 -14.30 -4.78 -7.84
CA ARG A 211 -13.00 -4.11 -7.76
C ARG A 211 -12.03 -4.59 -8.84
N PHE A 212 -12.52 -4.82 -10.01
CA PHE A 212 -11.75 -5.28 -11.17
C PHE A 212 -12.43 -4.82 -12.45
N ASP A 213 -11.67 -4.75 -13.51
CA ASP A 213 -12.17 -4.54 -14.87
C ASP A 213 -11.43 -5.45 -15.85
N TRP A 214 -11.57 -5.18 -17.14
CA TRP A 214 -10.98 -5.96 -18.22
C TRP A 214 -9.47 -6.19 -18.04
N ALA A 215 -8.71 -5.17 -17.70
CA ALA A 215 -7.26 -5.26 -17.52
C ALA A 215 -6.86 -6.34 -16.52
N ASP A 216 -7.60 -6.44 -15.41
CA ASP A 216 -7.32 -7.41 -14.34
C ASP A 216 -7.66 -8.84 -14.76
N VAL A 217 -8.79 -9.02 -15.43
CA VAL A 217 -9.24 -10.34 -15.94
C VAL A 217 -8.26 -10.87 -16.99
N GLU A 218 -7.84 -10.01 -17.92
CA GLU A 218 -6.88 -10.35 -18.97
C GLU A 218 -5.49 -10.66 -18.38
N ALA A 219 -5.02 -9.85 -17.45
CA ALA A 219 -3.75 -10.08 -16.76
C ALA A 219 -3.77 -11.41 -15.98
N ALA A 220 -4.84 -11.67 -15.21
CA ALA A 220 -4.96 -12.91 -14.45
C ALA A 220 -5.04 -14.15 -15.36
N ALA A 221 -5.81 -14.10 -16.44
CA ALA A 221 -5.90 -15.19 -17.41
C ALA A 221 -4.53 -15.48 -18.05
N TRP A 222 -3.81 -14.44 -18.44
CA TRP A 222 -2.48 -14.59 -19.02
C TRP A 222 -1.46 -15.16 -18.03
N LEU A 223 -1.49 -14.72 -16.76
CA LEU A 223 -0.62 -15.26 -15.70
C LEU A 223 -0.92 -16.73 -15.39
N LEU A 224 -2.21 -17.12 -15.36
CA LEU A 224 -2.62 -18.52 -15.20
C LEU A 224 -2.07 -19.41 -16.31
N ALA A 225 -2.13 -18.94 -17.56
CA ALA A 225 -1.52 -19.65 -18.69
C ALA A 225 -0.01 -19.82 -18.52
N ARG A 226 0.71 -18.81 -17.95
CA ARG A 226 2.14 -18.92 -17.61
C ARG A 226 2.41 -19.94 -16.50
N LEU A 227 1.46 -20.18 -15.63
CA LEU A 227 1.52 -21.23 -14.61
C LEU A 227 1.10 -22.61 -15.14
N GLY A 228 0.84 -22.74 -16.46
CA GLY A 228 0.43 -23.98 -17.10
C GLY A 228 -1.03 -24.35 -16.87
N VAL A 229 -1.85 -23.37 -16.49
CA VAL A 229 -3.29 -23.56 -16.26
C VAL A 229 -4.08 -23.06 -17.49
N GLU A 230 -4.89 -23.94 -18.06
CA GLU A 230 -5.78 -23.56 -19.16
C GLU A 230 -6.94 -22.72 -18.65
N VAL A 231 -7.04 -21.50 -19.14
CA VAL A 231 -8.18 -20.60 -18.91
C VAL A 231 -8.79 -20.31 -20.26
N PRO A 232 -10.12 -20.33 -20.41
CA PRO A 232 -10.73 -19.88 -21.65
C PRO A 232 -10.23 -18.50 -22.03
N PRO A 233 -9.73 -18.29 -23.26
CA PRO A 233 -9.24 -16.98 -23.66
C PRO A 233 -10.37 -15.95 -23.52
N ALA A 234 -10.11 -14.85 -22.84
CA ALA A 234 -10.96 -13.68 -22.93
C ALA A 234 -10.92 -13.22 -24.41
N GLY A 235 -12.04 -13.32 -25.11
CA GLY A 235 -12.10 -12.99 -26.53
C GLY A 235 -11.88 -11.48 -26.78
N PRO A 236 -11.72 -11.04 -28.03
CA PRO A 236 -11.50 -9.61 -28.37
C PRO A 236 -12.64 -8.68 -27.90
N ALA A 237 -13.82 -9.21 -27.58
CA ALA A 237 -14.93 -8.49 -26.94
C ALA A 237 -14.76 -8.31 -25.41
N ALA A 238 -13.65 -8.76 -24.84
CA ALA A 238 -13.41 -8.78 -23.39
C ALA A 238 -13.37 -7.39 -22.72
N ARG A 239 -13.28 -6.30 -23.49
CA ARG A 239 -13.36 -4.92 -22.96
C ARG A 239 -14.79 -4.50 -22.60
N GLU A 240 -15.79 -5.22 -23.07
CA GLU A 240 -17.19 -4.98 -22.70
C GLU A 240 -17.48 -5.57 -21.31
N ALA A 241 -18.16 -4.83 -20.45
CA ALA A 241 -18.49 -5.25 -19.09
C ALA A 241 -19.17 -6.63 -19.03
N ALA A 242 -20.05 -6.94 -20.00
CA ALA A 242 -20.73 -8.24 -20.09
C ALA A 242 -19.76 -9.40 -20.36
N ALA A 243 -18.69 -9.17 -21.14
CA ALA A 243 -17.67 -10.19 -21.42
C ALA A 243 -16.78 -10.40 -20.19
N VAL A 244 -16.44 -9.34 -19.48
CA VAL A 244 -15.74 -9.41 -18.17
C VAL A 244 -16.56 -10.25 -17.19
N ASP A 245 -17.85 -9.93 -17.02
CA ASP A 245 -18.74 -10.66 -16.11
C ASP A 245 -18.90 -12.13 -16.48
N ALA A 246 -18.92 -12.46 -17.76
CA ALA A 246 -19.01 -13.84 -18.24
C ALA A 246 -17.72 -14.66 -17.97
N ALA A 247 -16.54 -14.03 -17.99
CA ALA A 247 -15.26 -14.70 -17.75
C ALA A 247 -14.99 -14.97 -16.26
N VAL A 248 -15.49 -14.12 -15.38
CA VAL A 248 -15.16 -14.11 -13.94
C VAL A 248 -15.51 -15.43 -13.22
N PRO A 249 -16.65 -16.10 -13.42
CA PRO A 249 -16.94 -17.35 -12.71
C PRO A 249 -15.91 -18.45 -12.97
N ALA A 250 -15.48 -18.63 -14.21
CA ALA A 250 -14.45 -19.59 -14.57
C ALA A 250 -13.10 -19.21 -13.99
N LEU A 251 -12.71 -17.95 -14.11
CA LEU A 251 -11.47 -17.42 -13.57
C LEU A 251 -11.38 -17.64 -12.05
N ARG A 252 -12.42 -17.33 -11.31
CA ARG A 252 -12.50 -17.51 -9.85
C ARG A 252 -12.35 -18.95 -9.40
N ALA A 253 -12.96 -19.87 -10.16
CA ALA A 253 -12.97 -21.29 -9.86
C ALA A 253 -11.68 -22.01 -10.33
N THR A 254 -10.81 -21.33 -11.08
CA THR A 254 -9.58 -21.91 -11.61
C THR A 254 -8.67 -22.40 -10.50
N GLU A 255 -8.34 -23.68 -10.50
CA GLU A 255 -7.40 -24.27 -9.55
C GLU A 255 -5.96 -23.91 -9.92
N LEU A 256 -5.21 -23.46 -8.93
CA LEU A 256 -3.80 -23.15 -9.07
C LEU A 256 -2.95 -24.42 -8.94
N PRO A 257 -1.80 -24.50 -9.62
CA PRO A 257 -0.88 -25.60 -9.44
C PRO A 257 -0.38 -25.65 -7.98
N PRO A 258 0.03 -26.83 -7.48
CA PRO A 258 0.52 -26.95 -6.11
C PRO A 258 1.66 -25.97 -5.85
N MET A 259 1.44 -25.03 -4.92
CA MET A 259 2.35 -23.93 -4.60
C MET A 259 3.73 -24.44 -4.11
N ALA A 260 3.78 -25.63 -3.51
CA ALA A 260 5.02 -26.28 -3.06
C ALA A 260 6.01 -26.60 -4.21
N ALA A 261 5.56 -26.60 -5.46
CA ALA A 261 6.42 -26.86 -6.61
C ALA A 261 7.24 -25.63 -7.03
N VAL A 262 6.83 -24.44 -6.61
CA VAL A 262 7.43 -23.17 -7.06
C VAL A 262 8.60 -22.71 -6.19
N GLY A 263 8.69 -23.12 -4.92
CA GLY A 263 9.57 -22.49 -3.92
C GLY A 263 10.59 -23.37 -3.17
N ARG A 264 10.69 -24.68 -3.35
CA ARG A 264 11.59 -25.51 -2.54
C ARG A 264 12.91 -25.89 -3.22
N ARG A 265 13.95 -25.11 -2.98
CA ARG A 265 15.31 -25.62 -2.66
C ARG A 265 15.93 -24.68 -1.62
N ARG A 266 15.69 -24.92 -0.34
CA ARG A 266 16.56 -24.42 0.73
C ARG A 266 17.82 -25.29 0.71
N PRO A 267 19.04 -24.74 0.54
CA PRO A 267 20.24 -25.52 0.83
C PRO A 267 20.27 -25.82 2.34
N PRO A 268 20.69 -27.00 2.76
CA PRO A 268 20.82 -27.31 4.17
C PRO A 268 21.87 -26.37 4.79
N VAL A 269 21.47 -25.60 5.78
CA VAL A 269 22.41 -24.90 6.67
C VAL A 269 23.06 -26.00 7.51
N SER A 270 24.33 -26.23 7.25
CA SER A 270 25.14 -27.17 8.02
C SER A 270 25.39 -26.62 9.42
N GLY A 271 24.86 -27.31 10.44
CA GLY A 271 25.41 -27.35 11.78
C GLY A 271 24.97 -26.29 12.75
N GLU A 272 23.74 -26.35 13.21
CA GLU A 272 23.39 -25.99 14.59
C GLU A 272 22.27 -26.92 15.08
N ALA A 273 22.54 -27.60 16.20
CA ALA A 273 21.58 -28.49 16.84
C ALA A 273 20.51 -27.61 17.48
N SER A 274 19.28 -27.72 17.01
CA SER A 274 18.10 -27.05 17.60
C SER A 274 17.80 -27.68 18.98
N ASP A 275 17.68 -26.83 19.98
CA ASP A 275 17.17 -27.17 21.31
C ASP A 275 15.70 -27.66 21.17
N PRO A 276 15.35 -28.85 21.72
CA PRO A 276 14.03 -29.44 21.53
C PRO A 276 12.90 -28.74 22.31
N ASP A 277 13.21 -27.75 23.15
CA ASP A 277 12.21 -27.05 23.99
C ASP A 277 11.82 -25.62 23.49
N ASP A 278 12.39 -25.15 22.41
CA ASP A 278 11.99 -23.85 21.81
C ASP A 278 10.76 -24.04 20.90
N LYS A 279 9.63 -24.38 21.52
CA LYS A 279 8.31 -24.31 20.90
C LYS A 279 7.88 -22.85 20.79
N VAL A 280 8.53 -22.06 19.97
CA VAL A 280 7.87 -20.94 19.31
C VAL A 280 6.80 -21.59 18.43
N GLU A 281 5.55 -21.55 18.87
CA GLU A 281 4.42 -21.83 18.00
C GLU A 281 4.48 -20.82 16.84
N ASP A 282 5.22 -21.20 15.81
CA ASP A 282 5.11 -20.60 14.49
C ASP A 282 3.67 -20.85 14.03
N ARG A 283 2.78 -19.92 14.33
CA ARG A 283 1.44 -19.86 13.74
C ARG A 283 1.57 -19.49 12.26
N GLY A 284 2.45 -20.23 11.56
CA GLY A 284 2.68 -20.10 10.14
C GLY A 284 1.38 -20.32 9.39
N ARG A 285 0.73 -19.22 8.98
CA ARG A 285 -0.26 -19.28 7.92
C ARG A 285 0.46 -19.75 6.66
N VAL A 286 0.33 -21.02 6.38
CA VAL A 286 0.81 -21.62 5.14
C VAL A 286 -0.32 -21.50 4.15
N LEU A 287 -0.09 -20.91 2.97
CA LEU A 287 -0.99 -21.07 1.84
C LEU A 287 -1.08 -22.59 1.62
N THR A 288 -2.26 -23.19 1.85
CA THR A 288 -2.39 -24.64 1.87
C THR A 288 -2.03 -25.23 0.50
N PRO A 289 -1.30 -26.36 0.41
CA PRO A 289 -0.67 -26.80 -0.84
C PRO A 289 -1.60 -27.45 -1.85
N HIS A 290 -2.90 -27.60 -1.59
CA HIS A 290 -3.83 -28.33 -2.48
C HIS A 290 -5.18 -27.63 -2.56
N GLY A 291 -5.75 -27.55 -3.78
CA GLY A 291 -7.14 -27.10 -4.03
C GLY A 291 -7.33 -25.59 -3.93
N HIS A 292 -6.28 -24.79 -4.23
CA HIS A 292 -6.41 -23.35 -4.27
C HIS A 292 -7.06 -22.88 -5.55
N THR A 293 -8.22 -22.30 -5.43
CA THR A 293 -8.76 -21.47 -6.51
C THR A 293 -8.21 -20.04 -6.42
N LEU A 294 -8.25 -19.32 -7.55
CA LEU A 294 -7.85 -17.92 -7.59
C LEU A 294 -8.64 -17.07 -6.56
N ALA A 295 -9.93 -17.34 -6.40
CA ALA A 295 -10.77 -16.68 -5.41
C ALA A 295 -10.28 -16.94 -3.96
N LEU A 296 -9.83 -18.17 -3.68
CA LEU A 296 -9.31 -18.53 -2.37
C LEU A 296 -7.96 -17.86 -2.09
N LEU A 297 -7.05 -17.82 -3.09
CA LEU A 297 -5.78 -17.12 -2.97
C LEU A 297 -5.99 -15.64 -2.60
N GLY A 298 -6.84 -14.93 -3.36
CA GLY A 298 -7.16 -13.53 -3.06
C GLY A 298 -7.72 -13.33 -1.66
N ARG A 299 -8.63 -14.21 -1.21
CA ARG A 299 -9.19 -14.18 0.14
C ARG A 299 -8.13 -14.39 1.22
N GLN A 300 -7.26 -15.38 1.08
CA GLN A 300 -6.23 -15.66 2.08
C GLN A 300 -5.21 -14.54 2.23
N LEU A 301 -4.82 -13.90 1.12
CA LEU A 301 -3.97 -12.72 1.16
C LEU A 301 -4.67 -11.54 1.85
N LEU A 302 -5.96 -11.35 1.59
CA LEU A 302 -6.74 -10.32 2.30
C LEU A 302 -6.89 -10.62 3.79
N GLU A 303 -7.15 -11.86 4.17
CA GLU A 303 -7.19 -12.28 5.57
C GLU A 303 -5.84 -12.03 6.26
N ALA A 304 -4.73 -12.31 5.57
CA ALA A 304 -3.40 -11.99 6.06
C ALA A 304 -3.17 -10.47 6.19
N ARG A 305 -3.58 -9.66 5.20
CA ARG A 305 -3.49 -8.19 5.22
C ARG A 305 -4.22 -7.58 6.41
N TYR A 306 -5.39 -8.11 6.76
CA TYR A 306 -6.23 -7.60 7.84
C TYR A 306 -5.96 -8.28 9.19
N ASP A 307 -5.11 -9.27 9.27
CA ASP A 307 -4.68 -9.83 10.53
C ASP A 307 -3.64 -8.95 11.23
N VAL A 308 -4.14 -8.07 12.02
CA VAL A 308 -3.35 -7.13 12.82
C VAL A 308 -3.24 -7.57 14.27
N SER A 309 -3.56 -8.83 14.59
CA SER A 309 -3.64 -9.34 15.97
C SER A 309 -2.32 -9.19 16.74
N ALA A 310 -1.20 -9.39 16.07
CA ALA A 310 0.14 -9.32 16.65
C ALA A 310 0.75 -7.89 16.62
N LEU A 311 0.08 -6.90 16.01
CA LEU A 311 0.65 -5.57 15.83
C LEU A 311 0.36 -4.67 17.03
N SER A 312 1.37 -3.90 17.45
CA SER A 312 1.21 -2.84 18.44
C SER A 312 0.39 -1.66 17.88
N ALA A 313 -0.10 -0.79 18.75
CA ALA A 313 -0.77 0.44 18.33
C ALA A 313 0.12 1.33 17.43
N ALA A 314 1.42 1.41 17.75
CA ALA A 314 2.39 2.15 16.94
C ALA A 314 2.63 1.49 15.56
N ASP A 315 2.65 0.17 15.48
CA ASP A 315 2.74 -0.57 14.21
C ASP A 315 1.52 -0.29 13.33
N LEU A 316 0.31 -0.31 13.91
CA LEU A 316 -0.92 -0.01 13.20
C LEU A 316 -0.91 1.38 12.56
N MET A 317 -0.32 2.37 13.24
CA MET A 317 -0.20 3.73 12.70
C MET A 317 0.77 3.83 11.52
N ARG A 318 1.68 2.86 11.34
CA ARG A 318 2.69 2.85 10.27
C ARG A 318 2.29 1.96 9.09
N LEU A 319 1.35 1.02 9.30
CA LEU A 319 0.99 -0.01 8.33
C LEU A 319 0.42 0.58 7.03
N ASP A 320 -0.49 1.53 7.12
CA ASP A 320 -1.12 2.20 5.97
C ASP A 320 -1.22 3.70 6.23
N TYR A 321 -0.09 4.40 6.09
CA TYR A 321 0.08 5.82 6.39
C TYR A 321 0.34 6.63 5.13
N LYS A 322 -0.32 7.77 5.00
CA LYS A 322 -0.05 8.78 3.97
C LYS A 322 0.05 10.16 4.59
N GLN A 323 0.88 11.00 3.97
CA GLN A 323 1.13 12.37 4.42
C GLN A 323 1.01 13.33 3.25
N ALA A 324 0.44 14.50 3.52
CA ALA A 324 0.38 15.60 2.56
C ALA A 324 0.37 16.95 3.30
N ALA A 325 0.63 18.03 2.56
CA ALA A 325 0.64 19.38 3.10
C ALA A 325 -0.33 20.28 2.34
N SER A 326 -1.01 21.17 3.06
CA SER A 326 -1.92 22.17 2.49
C SER A 326 -2.11 23.32 3.46
N GLY A 327 -2.23 24.56 2.94
CA GLY A 327 -2.48 25.74 3.77
C GLY A 327 -1.39 26.03 4.82
N GLY A 328 -0.14 25.60 4.56
CA GLY A 328 0.96 25.75 5.51
C GLY A 328 0.99 24.71 6.63
N LEU A 329 0.10 23.72 6.60
CA LEU A 329 0.03 22.62 7.56
C LEU A 329 0.33 21.28 6.87
N SER A 330 1.02 20.42 7.58
CA SER A 330 1.26 19.01 7.20
C SER A 330 0.33 18.08 7.96
N VAL A 331 -0.26 17.13 7.23
CA VAL A 331 -1.25 16.17 7.78
C VAL A 331 -0.83 14.76 7.48
N GLY A 332 -0.80 13.93 8.51
CA GLY A 332 -0.64 12.48 8.40
C GLY A 332 -1.97 11.77 8.62
N VAL A 333 -2.29 10.80 7.76
CA VAL A 333 -3.49 9.96 7.88
C VAL A 333 -3.09 8.50 7.84
N ALA A 334 -3.39 7.78 8.92
CA ALA A 334 -3.22 6.33 9.02
C ALA A 334 -4.57 5.61 8.89
N ALA A 335 -4.62 4.54 8.08
CA ALA A 335 -5.74 3.61 8.09
C ALA A 335 -5.42 2.45 9.04
N ILE A 336 -6.24 2.32 10.07
CA ILE A 336 -6.09 1.31 11.12
C ILE A 336 -7.05 0.16 10.84
N PHE A 337 -6.52 -1.04 10.61
CA PHE A 337 -7.32 -2.23 10.29
C PHE A 337 -7.93 -2.91 11.54
N ALA A 338 -8.27 -2.11 12.54
CA ALA A 338 -8.97 -2.52 13.73
C ALA A 338 -10.06 -1.49 14.08
N PRO A 339 -11.15 -1.86 14.76
CA PRO A 339 -12.11 -0.92 15.30
C PRO A 339 -11.47 0.10 16.26
N LEU A 340 -12.07 1.29 16.41
CA LEU A 340 -11.54 2.33 17.30
C LEU A 340 -11.45 1.85 18.76
N SER A 341 -12.45 1.11 19.21
CA SER A 341 -12.49 0.52 20.56
C SER A 341 -11.29 -0.43 20.80
N ASP A 342 -10.95 -1.27 19.82
CA ASP A 342 -9.79 -2.15 19.89
C ASP A 342 -8.48 -1.35 19.83
N PHE A 343 -8.39 -0.37 18.96
CA PHE A 343 -7.22 0.49 18.85
C PHE A 343 -6.96 1.27 20.16
N VAL A 344 -7.99 1.86 20.76
CA VAL A 344 -7.89 2.54 22.06
C VAL A 344 -7.41 1.57 23.15
N ARG A 345 -7.96 0.35 23.20
CA ARG A 345 -7.54 -0.68 24.14
C ARG A 345 -6.07 -1.06 23.97
N ARG A 346 -5.60 -1.22 22.73
CA ARG A 346 -4.17 -1.49 22.41
C ARG A 346 -3.26 -0.33 22.80
N CYS A 347 -3.74 0.90 22.75
CA CYS A 347 -3.04 2.05 23.27
C CYS A 347 -2.95 2.12 24.81
N GLY A 348 -3.69 1.28 25.55
CA GLY A 348 -3.80 1.37 27.01
C GLY A 348 -4.81 2.43 27.48
N GLY A 349 -5.84 2.72 26.66
CA GLY A 349 -6.88 3.71 26.94
C GLY A 349 -6.63 5.07 26.29
N ALA A 350 -7.40 6.05 26.68
CA ALA A 350 -7.42 7.38 26.08
C ALA A 350 -6.09 8.14 26.19
N GLN A 351 -5.44 8.08 27.35
CA GLN A 351 -4.12 8.71 27.56
C GLN A 351 -3.05 8.07 26.68
N GLY A 352 -3.08 6.73 26.56
CA GLY A 352 -2.19 5.98 25.68
C GLY A 352 -2.44 6.29 24.19
N LEU A 353 -3.70 6.44 23.78
CA LEU A 353 -4.04 6.87 22.42
C LEU A 353 -3.43 8.25 22.11
N ALA A 354 -3.60 9.23 23.01
CA ALA A 354 -3.00 10.53 22.84
C ALA A 354 -1.46 10.46 22.74
N ALA A 355 -0.82 9.65 23.57
CA ALA A 355 0.63 9.44 23.54
C ALA A 355 1.11 8.80 22.22
N VAL A 356 0.40 7.79 21.72
CA VAL A 356 0.71 7.13 20.42
C VAL A 356 0.58 8.11 19.27
N LEU A 357 -0.53 8.87 19.20
CA LEU A 357 -0.74 9.86 18.14
C LEU A 357 0.32 10.96 18.20
N ALA A 358 0.64 11.50 19.40
CA ALA A 358 1.69 12.50 19.58
C ALA A 358 3.05 11.99 19.14
N GLY A 359 3.41 10.76 19.53
CA GLY A 359 4.66 10.13 19.13
C GLY A 359 4.79 9.96 17.62
N VAL A 360 3.72 9.52 16.95
CA VAL A 360 3.71 9.40 15.49
C VAL A 360 3.77 10.76 14.81
N ALA A 361 3.01 11.75 15.29
CA ALA A 361 3.05 13.11 14.73
C ALA A 361 4.47 13.71 14.81
N ALA A 362 5.14 13.55 15.95
CA ALA A 362 6.52 14.01 16.13
C ALA A 362 7.50 13.26 15.22
N ALA A 363 7.42 11.93 15.16
CA ALA A 363 8.29 11.10 14.33
C ALA A 363 8.15 11.36 12.83
N LYS A 364 6.94 11.72 12.39
CA LYS A 364 6.62 12.02 10.98
C LYS A 364 6.73 13.51 10.64
N GLY A 365 6.94 14.39 11.63
CA GLY A 365 7.05 15.84 11.43
C GLY A 365 5.76 16.45 10.88
N VAL A 366 4.60 15.99 11.33
CA VAL A 366 3.29 16.49 10.87
C VAL A 366 2.63 17.36 11.95
N ASP A 367 1.87 18.38 11.50
CA ASP A 367 1.13 19.28 12.38
C ASP A 367 -0.19 18.66 12.87
N LEU A 368 -0.76 17.75 12.07
CA LEU A 368 -2.04 17.10 12.36
C LEU A 368 -1.91 15.60 12.05
N ILE A 369 -2.34 14.76 13.00
CA ILE A 369 -2.39 13.31 12.82
C ILE A 369 -3.84 12.82 12.88
N VAL A 370 -4.19 11.94 11.96
CA VAL A 370 -5.51 11.32 11.86
C VAL A 370 -5.36 9.81 11.80
N ALA A 371 -6.01 9.11 12.71
CA ALA A 371 -6.19 7.66 12.66
C ALA A 371 -7.63 7.36 12.23
N MET A 372 -7.80 6.68 11.09
CA MET A 372 -9.08 6.19 10.60
C MET A 372 -9.15 4.69 10.83
N THR A 373 -10.10 4.24 11.64
CA THR A 373 -10.21 2.83 12.02
C THR A 373 -11.12 2.04 11.09
N ALA A 374 -11.09 0.72 11.20
CA ALA A 374 -12.06 -0.16 10.59
C ALA A 374 -13.47 0.08 11.17
N SER A 375 -14.47 -0.54 10.55
CA SER A 375 -15.85 -0.45 11.03
C SER A 375 -15.96 -1.04 12.44
N GLU A 376 -16.72 -0.36 13.28
CA GLU A 376 -17.24 -0.93 14.53
C GLU A 376 -18.23 -2.08 14.20
N ALA A 377 -18.76 -2.75 15.21
CA ALA A 377 -19.68 -3.86 15.01
C ALA A 377 -20.87 -3.49 14.09
N GLU A 378 -21.45 -4.49 13.42
CA GLU A 378 -22.63 -4.29 12.53
C GLU A 378 -23.79 -3.59 13.23
N SER A 379 -23.91 -3.73 14.56
CA SER A 379 -24.88 -3.00 15.40
C SER A 379 -24.81 -1.49 15.24
N ASP A 380 -23.64 -0.95 14.89
CA ASP A 380 -23.42 0.49 14.74
C ASP A 380 -23.55 0.97 13.28
N GLY A 381 -24.16 0.18 12.42
CA GLY A 381 -24.38 0.49 11.00
C GLY A 381 -23.08 0.52 10.18
N GLY A 382 -22.08 -0.25 10.58
CA GLY A 382 -20.79 -0.37 9.88
C GLY A 382 -19.96 0.91 9.87
N ARG A 383 -20.18 1.81 10.81
CA ARG A 383 -19.45 3.08 10.91
C ARG A 383 -18.00 2.87 11.30
N LYS A 384 -17.13 3.74 10.81
CA LYS A 384 -15.69 3.73 11.10
C LYS A 384 -15.38 4.77 12.16
N GLY A 385 -14.48 4.43 13.07
CA GLY A 385 -13.97 5.41 14.02
C GLY A 385 -12.91 6.31 13.40
N VAL A 386 -12.77 7.50 13.94
CA VAL A 386 -11.65 8.40 13.65
C VAL A 386 -11.13 9.01 14.94
N ALA A 387 -9.80 9.10 15.06
CA ALA A 387 -9.15 9.90 16.08
C ALA A 387 -8.26 10.94 15.39
N LEU A 388 -8.36 12.18 15.82
CA LEU A 388 -7.66 13.33 15.25
C LEU A 388 -6.98 14.11 16.38
N MET A 389 -5.71 14.46 16.17
CA MET A 389 -4.95 15.22 17.17
C MET A 389 -3.96 16.19 16.51
N PRO A 390 -3.89 17.45 16.97
CA PRO A 390 -2.82 18.36 16.59
C PRO A 390 -1.49 17.96 17.25
N ALA A 391 -0.39 18.20 16.56
CA ALA A 391 0.95 18.00 17.12
C ALA A 391 1.25 19.03 18.23
N ALA A 392 1.96 18.60 19.23
CA ALA A 392 2.42 19.47 20.31
C ALA A 392 3.37 20.53 19.76
N GLY A 393 3.14 21.79 20.12
CA GLY A 393 4.00 22.92 19.73
C GLY A 393 3.64 23.60 18.40
N SER A 394 2.70 23.08 17.62
CA SER A 394 2.19 23.78 16.46
C SER A 394 1.22 24.91 16.90
N ALA A 395 1.52 26.14 16.52
CA ALA A 395 0.72 27.31 16.91
C ALA A 395 -0.68 27.33 16.22
N THR A 396 -0.77 26.74 15.02
CA THR A 396 -1.95 26.79 14.16
C THR A 396 -2.73 25.48 14.12
N ALA A 397 -2.11 24.35 14.40
CA ALA A 397 -2.73 23.04 14.32
C ALA A 397 -3.97 22.85 15.25
N PRO A 398 -4.00 23.37 16.50
CA PRO A 398 -5.19 23.26 17.34
C PRO A 398 -6.42 23.97 16.77
N ALA A 399 -6.24 25.17 16.19
CA ALA A 399 -7.33 25.89 15.53
C ALA A 399 -7.79 25.16 14.25
N ALA A 400 -6.84 24.63 13.46
CA ALA A 400 -7.13 23.84 12.28
C ALA A 400 -7.85 22.53 12.63
N ALA A 401 -7.45 21.84 13.70
CA ALA A 401 -8.12 20.64 14.19
C ALA A 401 -9.58 20.92 14.58
N SER A 402 -9.82 22.01 15.32
CA SER A 402 -11.17 22.43 15.74
C SER A 402 -12.03 22.84 14.53
N ALA A 403 -11.45 23.58 13.58
CA ALA A 403 -12.13 23.98 12.35
C ALA A 403 -12.45 22.76 11.48
N LEU A 404 -11.53 21.82 11.35
CA LEU A 404 -11.74 20.57 10.62
C LEU A 404 -12.83 19.73 11.28
N GLN A 405 -12.83 19.61 12.59
CA GLN A 405 -13.89 18.94 13.33
C GLN A 405 -15.27 19.57 13.04
N ALA A 406 -15.38 20.89 13.16
CA ALA A 406 -16.61 21.62 12.87
C ALA A 406 -17.07 21.44 11.41
N ALA A 407 -16.14 21.53 10.46
CA ALA A 407 -16.41 21.36 9.03
C ALA A 407 -16.86 19.92 8.69
N LEU A 408 -16.29 18.92 9.32
CA LEU A 408 -16.68 17.52 9.11
C LEU A 408 -18.01 17.18 9.79
N GLN A 409 -18.44 17.95 10.78
CA GLN A 409 -19.77 17.86 11.42
C GLN A 409 -20.88 18.52 10.60
N ALA A 410 -20.56 19.57 9.84
CA ALA A 410 -21.46 20.21 8.90
C ALA A 410 -21.48 19.44 7.57
N VAL A 411 -22.60 19.52 6.81
CA VAL A 411 -22.59 19.06 5.41
C VAL A 411 -21.74 20.04 4.60
N PRO A 412 -20.53 19.66 4.13
CA PRO A 412 -19.65 20.63 3.51
C PRO A 412 -20.17 21.01 2.12
N ALA A 413 -20.33 22.30 1.86
CA ALA A 413 -20.49 22.80 0.50
C ALA A 413 -19.17 22.65 -0.28
N GLY A 414 -19.22 22.12 -1.51
CA GLY A 414 -18.06 22.01 -2.40
C GLY A 414 -17.31 20.66 -2.39
N LEU A 415 -17.85 19.64 -1.72
CA LEU A 415 -17.40 18.27 -1.90
C LEU A 415 -17.90 17.70 -3.24
N PRO A 416 -17.20 16.66 -3.79
CA PRO A 416 -17.76 15.89 -4.90
C PRO A 416 -19.19 15.46 -4.61
N GLU A 417 -20.06 15.53 -5.61
CA GLU A 417 -21.51 15.29 -5.50
C GLU A 417 -21.86 14.00 -4.74
N ALA A 418 -21.07 12.95 -4.89
CA ALA A 418 -21.22 11.68 -4.17
C ALA A 418 -21.01 11.78 -2.64
N LEU A 419 -20.33 12.82 -2.15
CA LEU A 419 -20.04 13.05 -0.73
C LEU A 419 -20.85 14.22 -0.15
N ALA A 420 -21.46 15.06 -1.00
CA ALA A 420 -22.17 16.28 -0.59
C ALA A 420 -23.57 16.01 -0.01
N THR A 421 -24.07 14.78 -0.12
CA THR A 421 -25.47 14.45 0.25
C THR A 421 -25.66 14.01 1.69
N GLN A 422 -24.58 13.77 2.45
CA GLN A 422 -24.64 13.30 3.83
C GLN A 422 -23.54 13.95 4.70
N PRO A 423 -23.80 14.23 6.00
CA PRO A 423 -22.75 14.67 6.90
C PRO A 423 -21.64 13.59 7.00
N LEU A 424 -20.39 13.99 6.82
CA LEU A 424 -19.24 13.09 6.90
C LEU A 424 -19.07 12.50 8.29
N PHE A 425 -19.43 13.24 9.33
CA PHE A 425 -19.52 12.78 10.69
C PHE A 425 -20.99 12.70 11.12
N VAL A 426 -21.35 11.57 11.74
CA VAL A 426 -22.66 11.38 12.35
C VAL A 426 -22.47 11.39 13.86
N SER A 427 -22.90 12.45 14.50
CA SER A 427 -22.97 12.46 15.97
C SER A 427 -24.13 11.58 16.42
N GLN A 428 -23.86 10.43 17.01
CA GLN A 428 -24.83 9.77 17.89
C GLN A 428 -24.30 9.83 19.32
N ARG A 429 -25.15 10.25 20.25
CA ARG A 429 -24.98 9.90 21.66
C ARG A 429 -25.08 8.39 21.74
N VAL A 430 -23.96 7.71 21.87
CA VAL A 430 -23.97 6.30 22.25
C VAL A 430 -24.35 6.24 23.71
N ALA A 431 -25.42 5.50 23.99
CA ALA A 431 -25.90 5.28 25.34
C ALA A 431 -24.81 4.64 26.22
N SER A 432 -24.82 5.00 27.44
CA SER A 432 -23.94 4.80 28.56
C SER A 432 -23.67 3.33 28.95
N ASP A 433 -22.87 2.63 28.16
CA ASP A 433 -22.29 1.35 28.60
C ASP A 433 -20.75 1.40 28.70
N GLY A 434 -20.27 2.44 29.35
CA GLY A 434 -18.88 2.47 29.85
C GLY A 434 -17.81 2.98 28.90
N PHE A 435 -18.08 3.12 27.60
CA PHE A 435 -17.22 3.78 26.62
C PHE A 435 -18.03 4.78 25.83
N GLY A 436 -18.27 5.96 26.40
CA GLY A 436 -18.98 7.06 25.75
C GLY A 436 -18.16 7.65 24.58
N LEU A 437 -18.31 7.09 23.39
CA LEU A 437 -17.84 7.66 22.16
C LEU A 437 -18.89 8.62 21.59
N GLY A 438 -19.19 9.66 22.35
CA GLY A 438 -19.80 10.88 21.81
C GLY A 438 -18.70 11.90 21.58
N PHE A 439 -18.91 12.93 20.73
CA PHE A 439 -18.00 14.07 20.61
C PHE A 439 -17.57 14.56 22.02
N ALA A 440 -16.64 13.86 22.61
CA ALA A 440 -16.06 14.18 23.89
C ALA A 440 -14.56 14.18 23.66
N CYS A 441 -13.88 15.20 24.11
CA CYS A 441 -12.52 14.97 24.58
C CYS A 441 -12.56 13.63 25.31
N VAL A 442 -11.80 12.66 24.86
CA VAL A 442 -11.78 11.33 25.48
C VAL A 442 -11.60 11.55 26.96
N GLU A 443 -12.54 11.09 27.82
CA GLU A 443 -12.40 11.20 29.27
C GLU A 443 -11.06 10.62 29.66
N GLY A 444 -10.21 11.40 30.30
CA GLY A 444 -8.84 11.04 30.66
C GLY A 444 -7.77 11.42 29.66
N ALA A 445 -8.07 12.05 28.52
CA ALA A 445 -7.05 12.70 27.71
C ALA A 445 -6.42 13.85 28.50
N PRO A 446 -5.08 14.05 28.39
CA PRO A 446 -4.43 15.18 29.07
C PRO A 446 -5.12 16.50 28.73
N ALA A 447 -5.36 17.35 29.71
CA ALA A 447 -5.94 18.67 29.49
C ALA A 447 -5.09 19.41 28.43
N GLY A 448 -5.74 19.89 27.35
CA GLY A 448 -5.05 20.57 26.24
C GLY A 448 -4.46 19.67 25.16
N SER A 449 -4.66 18.33 25.19
CA SER A 449 -4.19 17.43 24.14
C SER A 449 -4.86 17.66 22.77
N GLY A 450 -6.06 18.26 22.76
CA GLY A 450 -6.83 18.48 21.53
C GLY A 450 -7.30 17.19 20.84
N LEU A 451 -7.19 16.03 21.50
CA LEU A 451 -7.62 14.75 20.94
C LEU A 451 -9.14 14.77 20.72
N VAL A 452 -9.54 14.47 19.50
CA VAL A 452 -10.94 14.34 19.10
C VAL A 452 -11.17 12.95 18.54
N THR A 453 -12.24 12.30 18.99
CA THR A 453 -12.72 11.05 18.40
C THR A 453 -14.13 11.21 17.82
N SER A 454 -14.43 10.50 16.74
CA SER A 454 -15.73 10.57 16.07
C SER A 454 -16.01 9.28 15.28
N LEU A 455 -17.25 9.16 14.76
CA LEU A 455 -17.65 8.10 13.86
C LEU A 455 -17.86 8.66 12.45
N LEU A 456 -17.32 7.97 11.45
CA LEU A 456 -17.44 8.29 10.04
C LEU A 456 -18.50 7.44 9.36
N ALA A 457 -19.12 7.99 8.32
CA ALA A 457 -19.96 7.19 7.44
C ALA A 457 -19.16 6.03 6.81
N PRO A 458 -19.77 4.85 6.60
CA PRO A 458 -19.06 3.63 6.16
C PRO A 458 -18.33 3.78 4.83
N GLN A 459 -18.86 4.61 3.91
CA GLN A 459 -18.28 4.87 2.59
C GLN A 459 -17.00 5.71 2.62
N ILE A 460 -16.70 6.39 3.74
CA ILE A 460 -15.50 7.21 3.85
C ILE A 460 -14.27 6.32 3.96
N THR A 461 -13.32 6.53 3.07
CA THR A 461 -12.03 5.85 3.03
C THR A 461 -10.90 6.86 3.19
N ARG A 462 -9.66 6.39 3.41
CA ARG A 462 -8.49 7.29 3.42
C ARG A 462 -8.35 8.02 2.08
N LYS A 463 -8.67 7.36 0.95
CA LYS A 463 -8.62 7.97 -0.40
C LYS A 463 -9.56 9.17 -0.55
N THR A 464 -10.63 9.22 0.23
CA THR A 464 -11.58 10.36 0.27
C THR A 464 -11.27 11.32 1.42
N MET A 465 -10.83 10.83 2.55
CA MET A 465 -10.58 11.64 3.75
C MET A 465 -9.40 12.61 3.55
N LEU A 466 -8.26 12.13 3.06
CA LEU A 466 -7.07 12.98 2.91
C LEU A 466 -7.31 14.14 1.95
N PRO A 467 -7.84 13.97 0.72
CA PRO A 467 -8.21 15.10 -0.14
C PRO A 467 -9.22 16.05 0.49
N THR A 468 -10.19 15.54 1.24
CA THR A 468 -11.18 16.33 1.94
C THR A 468 -10.52 17.23 3.00
N ILE A 469 -9.64 16.67 3.82
CA ILE A 469 -8.88 17.45 4.81
C ILE A 469 -8.05 18.53 4.12
N LEU A 470 -7.33 18.19 3.06
CA LEU A 470 -6.50 19.14 2.31
C LEU A 470 -7.33 20.26 1.68
N HIS A 471 -8.55 19.96 1.22
CA HIS A 471 -9.45 20.96 0.69
C HIS A 471 -9.86 21.98 1.78
N PHE A 472 -10.21 21.51 2.97
CA PHE A 472 -10.56 22.39 4.11
C PHE A 472 -9.38 23.23 4.58
N LEU A 473 -8.19 22.67 4.60
CA LEU A 473 -6.99 23.41 5.01
C LEU A 473 -6.58 24.51 4.00
N LYS A 474 -7.00 24.41 2.74
CA LYS A 474 -6.79 25.48 1.73
C LYS A 474 -7.70 26.70 1.98
N GLN A 475 -8.86 26.50 2.56
CA GLN A 475 -9.86 27.52 2.80
C GLN A 475 -10.33 27.45 4.27
N PRO A 476 -9.51 27.85 5.23
CA PRO A 476 -9.97 27.86 6.62
C PRO A 476 -11.22 28.75 6.71
N PRO A 477 -12.27 28.31 7.42
CA PRO A 477 -13.48 29.10 7.58
C PRO A 477 -13.12 30.46 8.21
N ALA A 478 -13.67 31.51 7.68
CA ALA A 478 -13.42 32.93 8.06
C ALA A 478 -13.69 33.27 9.55
N ALA A 479 -14.14 32.29 10.34
CA ALA A 479 -14.44 32.43 11.77
C ALA A 479 -13.31 31.87 12.68
N ALA A 480 -12.18 31.40 12.12
CA ALA A 480 -11.08 30.77 12.89
C ALA A 480 -9.77 31.59 12.88
N LEU A 481 -9.77 32.80 12.35
CA LEU A 481 -8.77 33.86 12.49
C LEU A 481 -9.27 34.97 13.46
#